data_d0c70e853decaeabe464e888e1b7fa3a
#
_entry.id   d0c70e853decaeabe464e888e1b7fa3a
#
_cell.length_a   1.000
_cell.length_b   1.000
_cell.length_c   1.000
_cell.angle_alpha   90.00
_cell.angle_beta   90.00
_cell.angle_gamma   90.00
#
_symmetry.space_group_name_H-M   'P 1'
#
loop_
_entity.id
_entity.type
_entity.pdbx_description
1 polymer ?
#
loop_
_entity_poly.entity_id
_entity_poly.type
_entity_poly.pdbx_seq_one_letter_code
_entity_poly.pdbx_strand_id
1 'polypeptide(L)'
;RWEAYPLFYVNQILKESPLKAIIPSAWFIAVKNNTARQAQLPKGTGIITQVPFPVQDIQFCYRTDEDYSVNNMKITSIHSLLLEKDPKKYPASRLGFVTSIWQKQLNDRIGNVPSKKPNLDSELIFENQSSIQAGLMIESPMLLLREGHRDIHITFGLEEDSISYFKELIATTEQSSHETGRVLNDAFLLELSTEKGWDPIYAYTLTFINENSFYLKFVLNEKFDPITPCSEAHGCQTRNPALRILMNTDAWLFPYSWVHRIFITSLKIKVHVSGMSSLKIYNPLGEVDASVHFPLFGLEAQKGSWFAFGNYEIAIKPIQSMGITLQWADLPYSEGGFYDLYQAYKTPIDNTTFKVEWEKLTDQKWVKLPESTSCLFNTKNKHTSPRGKLSEYSEIVYDKPFKNITVSTEEEQYQYTKAQQG
;
A
#
# COMPACT_ATOMS: atom_id res chain seq x y z
N ARG A 1 -63.51 -13.75 13.69
CA ARG A 1 -63.61 -12.54 14.53
C ARG A 1 -62.40 -12.37 15.48
N TRP A 2 -61.75 -13.40 15.91
CA TRP A 2 -60.60 -13.30 16.80
C TRP A 2 -59.29 -12.91 16.11
N GLU A 3 -59.14 -13.21 14.84
CA GLU A 3 -57.95 -12.86 14.02
C GLU A 3 -57.82 -11.36 13.74
N ALA A 4 -58.92 -10.61 13.77
CA ALA A 4 -58.92 -9.18 13.54
C ALA A 4 -58.54 -8.34 14.79
N TYR A 5 -58.59 -8.93 15.99
CA TYR A 5 -58.36 -8.26 17.24
C TYR A 5 -56.90 -7.79 17.45
N PRO A 6 -55.90 -8.60 17.14
CA PRO A 6 -54.50 -8.14 17.24
C PRO A 6 -54.19 -6.98 16.29
N LEU A 7 -54.75 -7.03 15.07
CA LEU A 7 -54.53 -5.96 14.10
C LEU A 7 -55.23 -4.66 14.50
N PHE A 8 -56.43 -4.76 15.07
CA PHE A 8 -57.14 -3.58 15.64
C PHE A 8 -56.39 -2.99 16.82
N TYR A 9 -55.85 -3.81 17.73
CA TYR A 9 -55.11 -3.39 18.89
C TYR A 9 -53.79 -2.66 18.48
N VAL A 10 -53.02 -3.22 17.54
CA VAL A 10 -51.77 -2.62 17.04
C VAL A 10 -52.06 -1.32 16.31
N ASN A 11 -53.03 -1.30 15.41
CA ASN A 11 -53.29 -0.10 14.57
C ASN A 11 -54.05 1.02 15.28
N GLN A 12 -54.97 0.69 16.15
CA GLN A 12 -55.88 1.67 16.74
C GLN A 12 -55.51 2.11 18.16
N ILE A 13 -54.93 1.17 18.93
CA ILE A 13 -54.58 1.45 20.33
C ILE A 13 -53.11 1.78 20.45
N LEU A 14 -52.21 0.99 19.89
CA LEU A 14 -50.75 1.28 19.90
C LEU A 14 -50.35 2.31 18.85
N LYS A 15 -51.19 2.58 17.87
CA LYS A 15 -50.88 3.45 16.73
C LYS A 15 -49.60 3.07 15.96
N GLU A 16 -49.25 1.81 16.01
CA GLU A 16 -48.15 1.24 15.26
C GLU A 16 -48.65 0.63 13.97
N SER A 17 -47.96 0.85 12.88
CA SER A 17 -48.25 0.14 11.64
C SER A 17 -47.57 -1.24 11.67
N PRO A 18 -48.22 -2.29 11.15
CA PRO A 18 -47.58 -3.58 11.02
C PRO A 18 -46.27 -3.43 10.24
N LEU A 19 -45.20 -4.07 10.70
CA LEU A 19 -43.95 -4.12 9.96
C LEU A 19 -44.23 -4.58 8.54
N LYS A 20 -43.79 -3.85 7.54
CA LYS A 20 -43.88 -4.27 6.15
C LYS A 20 -43.17 -5.63 6.00
N ALA A 21 -43.79 -6.54 5.30
CA ALA A 21 -43.16 -7.82 4.98
C ALA A 21 -41.83 -7.55 4.24
N ILE A 22 -40.76 -8.05 4.79
CA ILE A 22 -39.44 -7.96 4.16
C ILE A 22 -39.40 -9.08 3.12
N ILE A 23 -39.21 -8.72 1.84
CA ILE A 23 -39.02 -9.69 0.77
C ILE A 23 -37.71 -10.43 1.03
N PRO A 24 -37.70 -11.75 1.20
CA PRO A 24 -36.45 -12.47 1.45
C PRO A 24 -35.55 -12.36 0.22
N SER A 25 -34.29 -12.02 0.46
CA SER A 25 -33.23 -12.04 -0.55
C SER A 25 -32.31 -13.23 -0.28
N ALA A 26 -31.75 -13.80 -1.34
CA ALA A 26 -30.79 -14.90 -1.25
C ALA A 26 -29.68 -14.73 -2.28
N TRP A 27 -28.49 -15.19 -1.93
CA TRP A 27 -27.34 -15.23 -2.82
C TRP A 27 -27.27 -16.61 -3.47
N PHE A 28 -27.11 -16.65 -4.78
CA PHE A 28 -26.99 -17.87 -5.56
C PHE A 28 -25.67 -17.89 -6.30
N ILE A 29 -25.09 -19.09 -6.41
CA ILE A 29 -23.91 -19.32 -7.22
C ILE A 29 -24.36 -20.00 -8.51
N ALA A 30 -24.19 -19.33 -9.64
CA ALA A 30 -24.43 -19.91 -10.95
C ALA A 30 -23.17 -20.61 -11.45
N VAL A 31 -23.25 -21.95 -11.59
CA VAL A 31 -22.18 -22.76 -12.16
C VAL A 31 -22.56 -23.15 -13.58
N LYS A 32 -21.68 -22.81 -14.51
CA LYS A 32 -21.87 -23.08 -15.92
C LYS A 32 -21.60 -24.55 -16.26
N ASN A 33 -22.41 -25.13 -17.09
CA ASN A 33 -22.14 -26.43 -17.70
C ASN A 33 -21.12 -26.30 -18.84
N ASN A 34 -20.24 -27.28 -19.02
CA ASN A 34 -18.98 -27.21 -19.79
C ASN A 34 -19.09 -26.89 -21.30
N THR A 35 -20.27 -26.75 -21.86
CA THR A 35 -20.49 -26.65 -23.32
C THR A 35 -20.55 -25.24 -23.89
N ALA A 36 -20.80 -24.20 -23.11
CA ALA A 36 -20.92 -22.82 -23.58
C ALA A 36 -19.78 -21.92 -23.06
N ARG A 37 -19.23 -21.00 -23.86
CA ARG A 37 -18.14 -20.11 -23.43
C ARG A 37 -18.60 -19.01 -22.45
N GLN A 38 -19.80 -18.49 -22.65
CA GLN A 38 -20.45 -17.52 -21.76
C GLN A 38 -21.95 -17.79 -21.74
N ALA A 39 -22.59 -17.56 -20.61
CA ALA A 39 -24.02 -17.54 -20.46
C ALA A 39 -24.46 -16.23 -19.81
N GLN A 40 -25.54 -15.64 -20.31
CA GLN A 40 -26.15 -14.45 -19.70
C GLN A 40 -27.44 -14.86 -19.00
N LEU A 41 -27.63 -14.34 -17.79
CA LEU A 41 -28.84 -14.46 -17.01
C LEU A 41 -29.50 -13.07 -16.99
N PRO A 42 -30.53 -12.83 -17.81
CA PRO A 42 -31.23 -11.56 -17.81
C PRO A 42 -31.90 -11.27 -16.48
N LYS A 43 -32.07 -10.00 -16.14
CA LYS A 43 -32.89 -9.56 -15.02
C LYS A 43 -34.27 -10.20 -15.05
N GLY A 44 -34.75 -10.70 -13.91
CA GLY A 44 -36.02 -11.38 -13.78
C GLY A 44 -35.97 -12.87 -14.09
N THR A 45 -34.80 -13.46 -14.38
CA THR A 45 -34.64 -14.90 -14.56
C THR A 45 -35.08 -15.65 -13.28
N GLY A 46 -36.01 -16.57 -13.41
CA GLY A 46 -36.54 -17.37 -12.29
C GLY A 46 -35.54 -18.42 -11.82
N ILE A 47 -35.26 -18.47 -10.55
CA ILE A 47 -34.46 -19.49 -9.88
C ILE A 47 -35.34 -20.20 -8.88
N ILE A 48 -35.53 -21.50 -9.09
CA ILE A 48 -36.36 -22.34 -8.24
C ILE A 48 -35.45 -23.14 -7.32
N THR A 49 -35.69 -23.04 -6.01
CA THR A 49 -34.98 -23.86 -5.03
C THR A 49 -35.84 -25.09 -4.69
N GLN A 50 -35.26 -26.26 -4.82
CA GLN A 50 -35.83 -27.49 -4.25
C GLN A 50 -35.18 -27.68 -2.87
N VAL A 51 -35.81 -27.14 -1.85
CA VAL A 51 -35.40 -27.44 -0.46
C VAL A 51 -36.35 -28.54 0.03
N PRO A 52 -35.87 -29.74 0.33
CA PRO A 52 -36.66 -30.72 0.99
C PRO A 52 -37.00 -30.25 2.39
N PHE A 53 -38.18 -29.69 2.58
CA PHE A 53 -38.72 -29.40 3.91
C PHE A 53 -39.41 -30.66 4.44
N PRO A 54 -39.27 -30.98 5.74
CA PRO A 54 -39.77 -32.27 6.26
C PRO A 54 -41.28 -32.40 6.32
N VAL A 55 -42.06 -31.41 5.89
CA VAL A 55 -43.52 -31.43 6.03
C VAL A 55 -44.29 -31.04 4.76
N GLN A 56 -43.72 -30.30 3.83
CA GLN A 56 -44.31 -29.97 2.52
C GLN A 56 -43.21 -29.54 1.54
N ASP A 57 -43.30 -29.94 0.26
CA ASP A 57 -42.44 -29.45 -0.83
C ASP A 57 -42.75 -27.98 -1.13
N ILE A 58 -42.16 -27.09 -0.38
CA ILE A 58 -42.27 -25.65 -0.64
C ILE A 58 -41.19 -25.28 -1.64
N GLN A 59 -41.57 -24.87 -2.83
CA GLN A 59 -40.72 -24.30 -3.83
C GLN A 59 -40.61 -22.77 -3.62
N PHE A 60 -39.42 -22.26 -3.36
CA PHE A 60 -39.17 -20.85 -3.40
C PHE A 60 -38.72 -20.46 -4.80
N CYS A 61 -39.37 -19.45 -5.38
CA CYS A 61 -38.98 -18.88 -6.66
C CYS A 61 -38.36 -17.50 -6.41
N TYR A 62 -37.07 -17.38 -6.65
CA TYR A 62 -36.34 -16.11 -6.65
C TYR A 62 -36.20 -15.61 -8.08
N ARG A 63 -35.97 -14.29 -8.24
CA ARG A 63 -35.69 -13.70 -9.54
C ARG A 63 -34.42 -12.91 -9.45
N THR A 64 -33.61 -12.94 -10.52
CA THR A 64 -32.43 -12.08 -10.62
C THR A 64 -32.85 -10.62 -10.63
N ASP A 65 -32.15 -9.80 -9.84
CA ASP A 65 -32.38 -8.36 -9.70
C ASP A 65 -31.72 -7.54 -10.81
N GLU A 66 -30.66 -8.09 -11.46
CA GLU A 66 -29.91 -7.48 -12.54
C GLU A 66 -29.56 -8.51 -13.63
N ASP A 67 -28.88 -8.05 -14.69
CA ASP A 67 -28.31 -8.89 -15.74
C ASP A 67 -26.95 -9.42 -15.32
N TYR A 68 -26.79 -10.74 -15.27
CA TYR A 68 -25.55 -11.39 -14.87
C TYR A 68 -24.89 -12.14 -16.02
N SER A 69 -23.58 -11.97 -16.16
CA SER A 69 -22.75 -12.74 -17.09
C SER A 69 -22.05 -13.89 -16.35
N VAL A 70 -22.36 -15.11 -16.68
CA VAL A 70 -21.72 -16.31 -16.13
C VAL A 70 -20.54 -16.72 -16.99
N ASN A 71 -19.35 -16.77 -16.43
CA ASN A 71 -18.11 -17.13 -17.10
C ASN A 71 -17.54 -18.48 -16.59
N ASN A 72 -16.30 -18.80 -16.98
CA ASN A 72 -15.64 -20.05 -16.60
C ASN A 72 -14.92 -19.98 -15.24
N MET A 73 -15.20 -18.97 -14.41
CA MET A 73 -14.58 -18.87 -13.09
C MET A 73 -15.03 -20.03 -12.20
N LYS A 74 -14.09 -20.58 -11.46
CA LYS A 74 -14.35 -21.55 -10.40
C LYS A 74 -14.37 -20.83 -9.07
N ILE A 75 -15.42 -21.04 -8.30
CA ILE A 75 -15.42 -20.65 -6.88
C ILE A 75 -14.65 -21.74 -6.14
N THR A 76 -13.53 -21.36 -5.53
CA THR A 76 -12.65 -22.30 -4.81
C THR A 76 -13.07 -22.46 -3.35
N SER A 77 -13.61 -21.40 -2.74
CA SER A 77 -14.08 -21.43 -1.37
C SER A 77 -15.14 -20.36 -1.13
N ILE A 78 -16.03 -20.63 -0.20
CA ILE A 78 -17.03 -19.68 0.31
C ILE A 78 -16.90 -19.63 1.82
N HIS A 79 -16.87 -18.44 2.37
CA HIS A 79 -16.77 -18.22 3.80
C HIS A 79 -17.92 -17.32 4.26
N SER A 80 -18.56 -17.66 5.37
CA SER A 80 -19.40 -16.73 6.10
C SER A 80 -18.56 -15.93 7.07
N LEU A 81 -18.86 -14.65 7.21
CA LEU A 81 -18.19 -13.74 8.15
C LEU A 81 -19.17 -13.34 9.25
N LEU A 82 -18.69 -13.36 10.49
CA LEU A 82 -19.41 -12.86 11.64
C LEU A 82 -18.64 -11.70 12.26
N LEU A 83 -19.31 -10.57 12.42
CA LEU A 83 -18.80 -9.42 13.17
C LEU A 83 -19.30 -9.53 14.62
N GLU A 84 -18.40 -9.84 15.53
CA GLU A 84 -18.72 -9.87 16.96
C GLU A 84 -18.78 -8.44 17.50
N LYS A 85 -19.79 -8.17 18.32
CA LYS A 85 -19.98 -6.88 18.98
C LYS A 85 -20.06 -7.09 20.48
N ASP A 86 -19.29 -6.32 21.24
CA ASP A 86 -19.37 -6.34 22.71
C ASP A 86 -20.23 -5.16 23.20
N PRO A 87 -21.50 -5.40 23.57
CA PRO A 87 -22.37 -4.34 24.07
C PRO A 87 -21.96 -3.84 25.47
N LYS A 88 -21.12 -4.57 26.18
CA LYS A 88 -20.65 -4.18 27.52
C LYS A 88 -19.48 -3.20 27.47
N LYS A 89 -18.66 -3.28 26.45
CA LYS A 89 -17.47 -2.45 26.29
C LYS A 89 -17.83 -0.98 26.01
N TYR A 90 -18.97 -0.73 25.32
CA TYR A 90 -19.43 0.61 24.96
C TYR A 90 -20.96 0.70 24.99
N PRO A 91 -21.59 0.60 26.17
CA PRO A 91 -23.06 0.48 26.28
C PRO A 91 -23.84 1.73 25.85
N ALA A 92 -23.22 2.90 25.86
CA ALA A 92 -23.86 4.17 25.51
C ALA A 92 -23.77 4.54 24.02
N SER A 93 -22.97 3.80 23.24
CA SER A 93 -22.75 4.13 21.84
C SER A 93 -23.87 3.58 20.94
N ARG A 94 -24.52 4.45 20.18
CA ARG A 94 -25.40 4.06 19.05
C ARG A 94 -24.59 3.46 17.89
N LEU A 95 -23.28 3.64 17.89
CA LEU A 95 -22.34 3.12 16.92
C LEU A 95 -22.01 1.68 17.30
N GLY A 96 -22.11 0.77 16.36
CA GLY A 96 -21.81 -0.64 16.63
C GLY A 96 -20.31 -0.89 16.69
N PHE A 97 -19.73 -0.99 17.87
CA PHE A 97 -18.35 -1.42 18.03
C PHE A 97 -18.20 -2.90 17.69
N VAL A 98 -17.35 -3.20 16.76
CA VAL A 98 -16.92 -4.57 16.43
C VAL A 98 -15.67 -4.87 17.24
N THR A 99 -15.62 -6.05 17.87
CA THR A 99 -14.49 -6.49 18.69
C THR A 99 -13.64 -7.54 18.00
N SER A 100 -14.25 -8.31 17.11
CA SER A 100 -13.54 -9.34 16.36
C SER A 100 -14.30 -9.71 15.09
N ILE A 101 -13.58 -10.31 14.14
CA ILE A 101 -14.14 -10.86 12.91
C ILE A 101 -13.83 -12.36 12.88
N TRP A 102 -14.86 -13.15 12.72
CA TRP A 102 -14.77 -14.60 12.62
C TRP A 102 -15.16 -15.06 11.23
N GLN A 103 -14.56 -16.14 10.78
CA GLN A 103 -14.93 -16.79 9.53
C GLN A 103 -15.26 -18.26 9.75
N LYS A 104 -16.18 -18.74 8.92
CA LYS A 104 -16.52 -20.17 8.79
C LYS A 104 -16.53 -20.55 7.33
N GLN A 105 -15.80 -21.58 6.96
CA GLN A 105 -15.84 -22.10 5.61
C GLN A 105 -17.14 -22.86 5.35
N LEU A 106 -17.80 -22.58 4.22
CA LEU A 106 -19.10 -23.17 3.85
C LEU A 106 -18.99 -24.26 2.78
N ASN A 107 -17.79 -24.71 2.44
CA ASN A 107 -17.53 -25.63 1.33
C ASN A 107 -18.33 -26.95 1.42
N ASP A 108 -18.62 -27.43 2.62
CA ASP A 108 -19.32 -28.69 2.83
C ASP A 108 -20.83 -28.62 2.50
N ARG A 109 -21.33 -27.40 2.17
CA ARG A 109 -22.74 -27.18 1.84
C ARG A 109 -23.04 -26.94 0.36
N ILE A 110 -22.01 -26.89 -0.47
CA ILE A 110 -22.20 -26.81 -1.94
C ILE A 110 -22.54 -28.21 -2.45
N GLY A 111 -23.82 -28.53 -2.46
CA GLY A 111 -24.36 -29.79 -3.02
C GLY A 111 -24.93 -30.81 -2.04
N ASN A 112 -24.71 -30.69 -0.74
CA ASN A 112 -25.32 -31.57 0.26
C ASN A 112 -26.20 -30.80 1.24
N VAL A 113 -27.49 -31.00 1.16
CA VAL A 113 -28.44 -30.53 2.18
C VAL A 113 -28.19 -31.37 3.43
N PRO A 114 -27.88 -30.77 4.59
CA PRO A 114 -27.70 -31.54 5.81
C PRO A 114 -29.03 -32.20 6.19
N SER A 115 -29.02 -33.52 6.37
CA SER A 115 -30.16 -34.34 6.73
C SER A 115 -30.67 -34.15 8.18
N LYS A 116 -30.11 -33.23 8.94
CA LYS A 116 -30.53 -32.89 10.31
C LYS A 116 -31.07 -31.47 10.34
N LYS A 117 -32.23 -31.31 11.00
CA LYS A 117 -32.84 -29.99 11.29
C LYS A 117 -31.79 -29.05 11.89
N PRO A 118 -31.60 -27.84 11.34
CA PRO A 118 -30.85 -26.84 12.05
C PRO A 118 -31.65 -26.49 13.30
N ASN A 119 -31.13 -26.82 14.46
CA ASN A 119 -31.61 -26.20 15.69
C ASN A 119 -31.33 -24.70 15.54
N LEU A 120 -32.36 -23.90 15.80
CA LEU A 120 -32.34 -22.45 15.68
C LEU A 120 -31.46 -21.75 16.76
N ASP A 121 -30.77 -22.53 17.56
CA ASP A 121 -29.86 -21.99 18.58
C ASP A 121 -28.63 -21.41 17.91
N SER A 122 -28.45 -20.11 18.08
CA SER A 122 -27.41 -19.30 17.47
C SER A 122 -25.97 -19.81 17.73
N GLU A 123 -25.78 -20.63 18.75
CA GLU A 123 -24.47 -21.23 19.10
C GLU A 123 -24.00 -22.29 18.09
N LEU A 124 -24.92 -23.03 17.47
CA LEU A 124 -24.57 -24.11 16.52
C LEU A 124 -24.13 -23.62 15.12
N ILE A 125 -24.39 -22.36 14.80
CA ILE A 125 -24.02 -21.80 13.50
C ILE A 125 -22.49 -21.56 13.41
N PHE A 126 -21.79 -21.42 14.53
CA PHE A 126 -20.41 -20.99 14.60
C PHE A 126 -19.43 -22.02 15.19
N GLU A 127 -19.81 -23.29 15.32
CA GLU A 127 -18.85 -24.36 15.59
C GLU A 127 -17.78 -24.40 14.47
N ASN A 128 -16.48 -24.49 14.86
CA ASN A 128 -15.31 -24.48 13.95
C ASN A 128 -15.06 -23.14 13.23
N GLN A 129 -15.33 -22.03 13.89
CA GLN A 129 -14.94 -20.71 13.40
C GLN A 129 -13.48 -20.40 13.75
N SER A 130 -12.81 -19.63 12.91
CA SER A 130 -11.50 -19.08 13.17
C SER A 130 -11.53 -17.56 13.12
N SER A 131 -10.78 -16.90 14.00
CA SER A 131 -10.59 -15.45 13.84
C SER A 131 -9.79 -15.19 12.56
N ILE A 132 -10.09 -14.11 11.88
CA ILE A 132 -9.36 -13.71 10.67
C ILE A 132 -8.58 -12.43 10.91
N GLN A 133 -7.40 -12.40 10.34
CA GLN A 133 -6.66 -11.16 10.14
C GLN A 133 -7.19 -10.50 8.86
N ALA A 134 -7.98 -9.46 9.01
CA ALA A 134 -8.50 -8.69 7.89
C ALA A 134 -7.66 -7.44 7.67
N GLY A 135 -7.56 -7.00 6.43
CA GLY A 135 -6.76 -5.83 6.09
C GLY A 135 -6.71 -5.59 4.58
N LEU A 136 -5.72 -4.86 4.14
CA LEU A 136 -5.46 -4.61 2.73
C LEU A 136 -4.00 -4.89 2.39
N MET A 137 -3.74 -5.18 1.12
CA MET A 137 -2.41 -5.34 0.56
C MET A 137 -2.20 -4.32 -0.56
N ILE A 138 -1.05 -3.67 -0.55
CA ILE A 138 -0.64 -2.69 -1.55
C ILE A 138 0.56 -3.27 -2.30
N GLU A 139 0.42 -3.54 -3.58
CA GLU A 139 1.50 -3.96 -4.47
C GLU A 139 2.00 -2.76 -5.25
N SER A 140 3.33 -2.53 -5.26
CA SER A 140 3.91 -1.42 -6.01
C SER A 140 5.38 -1.63 -6.34
N PRO A 141 5.84 -1.26 -7.55
CA PRO A 141 7.27 -1.22 -7.87
C PRO A 141 8.04 -0.21 -7.02
N MET A 142 7.37 0.80 -6.46
CA MET A 142 7.98 1.76 -5.55
C MET A 142 8.51 1.11 -4.26
N LEU A 143 7.95 -0.04 -3.88
CA LEU A 143 8.36 -0.81 -2.71
C LEU A 143 9.55 -1.74 -2.97
N LEU A 144 10.08 -1.82 -4.18
CA LEU A 144 11.32 -2.54 -4.45
C LEU A 144 12.50 -1.77 -3.84
N LEU A 145 12.82 -2.05 -2.58
CA LEU A 145 13.81 -1.34 -1.78
C LEU A 145 14.72 -2.38 -1.11
N ARG A 146 15.88 -2.60 -1.72
CA ARG A 146 16.75 -3.71 -1.34
C ARG A 146 17.72 -3.38 -0.22
N GLU A 147 18.17 -2.14 -0.14
CA GLU A 147 19.25 -1.76 0.77
C GLU A 147 19.14 -0.31 1.26
N GLY A 148 19.98 0.05 2.19
CA GLY A 148 20.11 1.39 2.72
C GLY A 148 19.06 1.75 3.78
N HIS A 149 19.08 2.99 4.20
CA HIS A 149 18.05 3.57 5.06
C HIS A 149 16.89 4.02 4.18
N ARG A 150 15.70 3.50 4.45
CA ARG A 150 14.50 3.64 3.60
C ARG A 150 13.39 4.31 4.37
N ASP A 151 13.06 5.53 4.00
CA ASP A 151 11.93 6.29 4.57
C ASP A 151 10.75 6.24 3.59
N ILE A 152 9.69 5.57 3.99
CA ILE A 152 8.52 5.28 3.16
C ILE A 152 7.33 6.10 3.63
N HIS A 153 6.70 6.79 2.69
CA HIS A 153 5.58 7.69 2.89
C HIS A 153 4.44 7.30 1.98
N ILE A 154 3.30 6.96 2.55
CA ILE A 154 2.10 6.58 1.81
C ILE A 154 0.98 7.55 2.17
N THR A 155 0.42 8.20 1.16
CA THR A 155 -0.73 9.09 1.32
C THR A 155 -1.95 8.42 0.70
N PHE A 156 -2.99 8.24 1.50
CA PHE A 156 -4.30 7.75 1.08
C PHE A 156 -5.22 8.96 0.93
N GLY A 157 -5.70 9.22 -0.29
CA GLY A 157 -6.81 10.14 -0.51
C GLY A 157 -8.11 9.42 -0.18
N LEU A 158 -9.02 10.11 0.49
CA LEU A 158 -10.27 9.57 0.99
C LEU A 158 -11.46 10.27 0.35
N GLU A 159 -12.59 9.57 0.30
CA GLU A 159 -13.87 10.18 -0.06
C GLU A 159 -14.29 11.20 1.02
N GLU A 160 -15.00 12.21 0.60
CA GLU A 160 -15.58 13.25 1.46
C GLU A 160 -16.42 12.58 2.56
N ASP A 161 -16.39 13.12 3.78
CA ASP A 161 -17.06 12.59 4.98
C ASP A 161 -16.53 11.28 5.58
N SER A 162 -15.57 10.59 4.95
CA SER A 162 -15.00 9.36 5.51
C SER A 162 -14.42 9.55 6.92
N ILE A 163 -13.83 10.71 7.20
CA ILE A 163 -13.20 11.03 8.50
C ILE A 163 -14.23 11.49 9.53
N SER A 164 -15.35 12.04 9.11
CA SER A 164 -16.39 12.57 10.01
C SER A 164 -16.89 11.49 10.96
N TYR A 165 -17.14 10.29 10.44
CA TYR A 165 -17.55 9.15 11.24
C TYR A 165 -16.50 8.74 12.28
N PHE A 166 -15.22 8.72 11.89
CA PHE A 166 -14.14 8.42 12.83
C PHE A 166 -14.05 9.47 13.94
N LYS A 167 -14.14 10.76 13.62
CA LYS A 167 -14.15 11.84 14.60
C LYS A 167 -15.33 11.73 15.57
N GLU A 168 -16.53 11.42 15.06
CA GLU A 168 -17.71 11.18 15.87
C GLU A 168 -17.52 9.99 16.80
N LEU A 169 -16.98 8.88 16.28
CA LEU A 169 -16.71 7.67 17.05
C LEU A 169 -15.76 7.96 18.21
N ILE A 170 -14.65 8.66 17.97
CA ILE A 170 -13.68 9.02 19.00
C ILE A 170 -14.30 9.98 20.03
N ALA A 171 -15.11 10.96 19.60
CA ALA A 171 -15.77 11.88 20.50
C ALA A 171 -16.75 11.18 21.47
N THR A 172 -17.36 10.06 21.05
CA THR A 172 -18.27 9.28 21.90
C THR A 172 -17.54 8.46 22.97
N THR A 173 -16.22 8.29 22.88
CA THR A 173 -15.42 7.51 23.82
C THR A 173 -14.95 8.30 25.06
N GLU A 174 -15.42 9.54 25.25
CA GLU A 174 -15.07 10.46 26.36
C GLU A 174 -13.57 10.80 26.48
N GLN A 175 -12.81 10.61 25.43
CA GLN A 175 -11.36 10.68 25.48
C GLN A 175 -10.82 11.87 24.64
N SER A 176 -9.69 12.41 25.08
CA SER A 176 -9.11 13.66 24.58
C SER A 176 -8.37 13.51 23.22
N SER A 177 -8.02 14.63 22.58
CA SER A 177 -7.30 14.67 21.30
C SER A 177 -5.98 13.88 21.26
N HIS A 178 -5.34 13.66 22.42
CA HIS A 178 -4.14 12.80 22.53
C HIS A 178 -4.41 11.34 22.18
N GLU A 179 -5.65 10.90 22.27
CA GLU A 179 -6.01 9.50 22.06
C GLU A 179 -6.28 9.19 20.60
N THR A 180 -6.65 10.17 19.77
CA THR A 180 -6.75 9.98 18.33
C THR A 180 -5.45 9.44 17.73
N GLY A 181 -4.31 10.02 18.11
CA GLY A 181 -3.01 9.56 17.68
C GLY A 181 -2.69 8.13 18.16
N ARG A 182 -3.06 7.80 19.38
CA ARG A 182 -2.88 6.46 19.96
C ARG A 182 -3.75 5.44 19.22
N VAL A 183 -5.02 5.75 18.99
CA VAL A 183 -5.93 4.87 18.26
C VAL A 183 -5.41 4.58 16.85
N LEU A 184 -4.91 5.59 16.14
CA LEU A 184 -4.38 5.44 14.79
C LEU A 184 -3.08 4.62 14.76
N ASN A 185 -2.16 4.89 15.67
CA ASN A 185 -0.85 4.22 15.67
C ASN A 185 -0.87 2.81 16.26
N ASP A 186 -1.95 2.41 16.91
CA ASP A 186 -2.17 1.05 17.43
C ASP A 186 -3.11 0.22 16.51
N ALA A 187 -3.68 0.86 15.49
CA ALA A 187 -4.75 0.27 14.68
C ALA A 187 -4.31 -0.89 13.78
N PHE A 188 -3.07 -0.88 13.30
CA PHE A 188 -2.65 -1.80 12.26
C PHE A 188 -1.35 -2.51 12.57
N LEU A 189 -1.23 -3.73 12.08
CA LEU A 189 0.02 -4.47 11.94
C LEU A 189 0.49 -4.31 10.50
N LEU A 190 1.71 -3.83 10.33
CA LEU A 190 2.30 -3.63 9.01
C LEU A 190 3.34 -4.69 8.74
N GLU A 191 3.34 -5.24 7.53
CA GLU A 191 4.30 -6.25 7.11
C GLU A 191 4.70 -6.03 5.66
N LEU A 192 5.97 -6.22 5.35
CA LEU A 192 6.51 -6.14 4.00
C LEU A 192 6.92 -7.51 3.50
N SER A 193 6.78 -7.72 2.20
CA SER A 193 7.23 -8.93 1.54
C SER A 193 8.75 -8.94 1.40
N THR A 194 9.41 -9.98 1.94
CA THR A 194 10.86 -10.19 1.84
C THR A 194 11.15 -11.60 1.32
N GLU A 195 12.40 -11.93 1.09
CA GLU A 195 12.78 -13.31 0.68
C GLU A 195 12.40 -14.37 1.73
N LYS A 196 12.30 -13.99 3.00
CA LYS A 196 11.98 -14.90 4.11
C LYS A 196 10.48 -15.05 4.36
N GLY A 197 9.66 -14.20 3.77
CA GLY A 197 8.23 -14.14 4.01
C GLY A 197 7.78 -12.72 4.40
N TRP A 198 6.73 -12.62 5.20
CA TRP A 198 6.22 -11.35 5.69
C TRP A 198 7.02 -10.88 6.90
N ASP A 199 7.76 -9.77 6.75
CA ASP A 199 8.53 -9.15 7.83
C ASP A 199 7.75 -8.00 8.47
N PRO A 200 7.59 -7.99 9.81
CA PRO A 200 6.82 -6.98 10.51
C PRO A 200 7.54 -5.63 10.60
N ILE A 201 6.78 -4.55 10.49
CA ILE A 201 7.21 -3.19 10.75
C ILE A 201 6.71 -2.79 12.15
N TYR A 202 7.61 -2.68 13.11
CA TYR A 202 7.26 -2.44 14.52
C TYR A 202 6.93 -0.99 14.85
N ALA A 203 7.36 -0.04 14.03
CA ALA A 203 7.13 1.38 14.28
C ALA A 203 6.67 2.09 13.02
N TYR A 204 5.50 2.69 13.11
CA TYR A 204 4.95 3.54 12.07
C TYR A 204 4.22 4.74 12.68
N THR A 205 3.95 5.72 11.86
CA THR A 205 3.09 6.85 12.20
C THR A 205 1.94 6.92 11.20
N LEU A 206 0.72 6.87 11.71
CA LEU A 206 -0.49 7.09 10.94
C LEU A 206 -1.17 8.36 11.47
N THR A 207 -1.42 9.32 10.58
CA THR A 207 -2.05 10.60 10.96
C THR A 207 -2.91 11.13 9.82
N PHE A 208 -3.84 12.03 10.16
CA PHE A 208 -4.55 12.82 9.17
C PHE A 208 -3.66 13.98 8.68
N ILE A 209 -3.59 14.20 7.38
CA ILE A 209 -2.99 15.43 6.83
C ILE A 209 -4.05 16.54 6.81
N ASN A 210 -5.25 16.19 6.39
CA ASN A 210 -6.43 17.04 6.30
C ASN A 210 -7.69 16.18 6.43
N GLU A 211 -8.86 16.73 6.17
CA GLU A 211 -10.14 16.02 6.30
C GLU A 211 -10.33 14.88 5.29
N ASN A 212 -9.53 14.84 4.21
CA ASN A 212 -9.70 13.89 3.11
C ASN A 212 -8.46 13.04 2.86
N SER A 213 -7.51 12.98 3.79
CA SER A 213 -6.32 12.15 3.59
C SER A 213 -5.67 11.63 4.85
N PHE A 214 -5.28 10.37 4.81
CA PHE A 214 -4.36 9.73 5.75
C PHE A 214 -2.94 9.75 5.24
N TYR A 215 -2.02 9.80 6.17
CA TYR A 215 -0.59 9.72 5.93
C TYR A 215 0.02 8.63 6.79
N LEU A 216 0.57 7.63 6.16
CA LEU A 216 1.31 6.55 6.79
C LEU A 216 2.79 6.73 6.50
N LYS A 217 3.59 6.75 7.55
CA LYS A 217 5.05 6.83 7.48
C LYS A 217 5.70 5.74 8.30
N PHE A 218 6.73 5.11 7.76
CA PHE A 218 7.62 4.22 8.48
C PHE A 218 9.03 4.24 7.89
N VAL A 219 9.99 3.86 8.73
CA VAL A 219 11.40 3.89 8.38
C VAL A 219 12.00 2.49 8.57
N LEU A 220 12.73 2.04 7.57
CA LEU A 220 13.49 0.81 7.62
C LEU A 220 14.98 1.14 7.68
N ASN A 221 15.67 0.57 8.65
CA ASN A 221 17.12 0.71 8.75
C ASN A 221 17.85 -0.23 7.76
N GLU A 222 19.15 -0.09 7.67
CA GLU A 222 20.00 -0.88 6.77
C GLU A 222 19.99 -2.39 7.04
N LYS A 223 19.58 -2.81 8.26
CA LYS A 223 19.52 -4.22 8.65
C LYS A 223 18.22 -4.93 8.28
N PHE A 224 17.20 -4.15 7.87
CA PHE A 224 15.94 -4.73 7.42
C PHE A 224 16.16 -5.48 6.11
N ASP A 225 15.59 -6.68 6.01
CA ASP A 225 15.78 -7.54 4.84
C ASP A 225 15.36 -6.86 3.52
N PRO A 226 15.96 -7.24 2.38
CA PRO A 226 15.55 -6.73 1.08
C PRO A 226 14.08 -6.99 0.79
N ILE A 227 13.36 -5.94 0.37
CA ILE A 227 11.95 -6.06 0.01
C ILE A 227 11.85 -6.64 -1.40
N THR A 228 11.14 -7.74 -1.55
CA THR A 228 11.01 -8.51 -2.78
C THR A 228 9.55 -8.79 -3.13
N PRO A 229 9.23 -9.13 -4.39
CA PRO A 229 7.89 -9.60 -4.75
C PRO A 229 7.46 -10.81 -3.92
N CYS A 230 6.16 -10.96 -3.70
CA CYS A 230 5.62 -12.11 -2.99
C CYS A 230 5.87 -13.40 -3.76
N SER A 231 6.21 -14.45 -3.01
CA SER A 231 6.42 -15.82 -3.46
C SER A 231 5.47 -16.79 -2.73
N GLU A 232 5.62 -18.08 -2.92
CA GLU A 232 4.86 -19.11 -2.21
C GLU A 232 4.94 -18.97 -0.68
N ALA A 233 6.07 -18.52 -0.16
CA ALA A 233 6.26 -18.27 1.28
C ALA A 233 5.28 -17.22 1.86
N HIS A 234 4.70 -16.38 1.01
CA HIS A 234 3.74 -15.34 1.40
C HIS A 234 2.28 -15.81 1.25
N GLY A 235 2.05 -17.01 0.70
CA GLY A 235 0.72 -17.51 0.35
C GLY A 235 0.10 -16.84 -0.89
N CYS A 236 0.85 -16.00 -1.59
CA CYS A 236 0.45 -15.35 -2.85
C CYS A 236 1.67 -15.08 -3.72
N GLN A 237 1.44 -14.86 -5.02
CA GLN A 237 2.49 -14.43 -5.95
C GLN A 237 2.13 -13.06 -6.50
N THR A 238 3.10 -12.15 -6.52
CA THR A 238 2.94 -10.80 -7.05
C THR A 238 4.07 -10.46 -8.02
N ARG A 239 3.84 -9.48 -8.89
CA ARG A 239 4.88 -8.95 -9.78
C ARG A 239 5.84 -8.02 -9.05
N ASN A 240 5.32 -7.26 -8.11
CA ASN A 240 6.04 -6.25 -7.37
C ASN A 240 6.00 -6.57 -5.88
N PRO A 241 6.88 -5.99 -5.09
CA PRO A 241 6.81 -6.10 -3.64
C PRO A 241 5.50 -5.56 -3.08
N ALA A 242 5.10 -6.08 -1.93
CA ALA A 242 3.84 -5.75 -1.30
C ALA A 242 4.00 -5.33 0.16
N LEU A 243 3.18 -4.37 0.56
CA LEU A 243 2.92 -3.98 1.94
C LEU A 243 1.56 -4.54 2.35
N ARG A 244 1.52 -5.30 3.43
CA ARG A 244 0.30 -5.79 4.04
C ARG A 244 -0.03 -4.93 5.28
N ILE A 245 -1.24 -4.42 5.33
CA ILE A 245 -1.77 -3.59 6.42
C ILE A 245 -2.93 -4.38 7.03
N LEU A 246 -2.69 -5.03 8.16
CA LEU A 246 -3.66 -5.88 8.84
C LEU A 246 -4.25 -5.12 10.02
N MET A 247 -5.54 -5.32 10.28
CA MET A 247 -6.17 -4.78 11.47
C MET A 247 -5.61 -5.46 12.71
N ASN A 248 -5.13 -4.66 13.67
CA ASN A 248 -4.63 -5.15 14.94
C ASN A 248 -5.80 -5.61 15.83
N THR A 249 -5.89 -6.91 16.08
CA THR A 249 -6.94 -7.50 16.93
C THR A 249 -6.80 -7.10 18.39
N ASP A 250 -5.60 -6.73 18.83
CA ASP A 250 -5.29 -6.31 20.19
C ASP A 250 -5.40 -4.79 20.40
N ALA A 251 -5.76 -4.05 19.34
CA ALA A 251 -5.94 -2.60 19.41
C ALA A 251 -7.03 -2.23 20.44
N TRP A 252 -6.78 -1.15 21.18
CA TRP A 252 -7.74 -0.64 22.14
C TRP A 252 -9.13 -0.40 21.54
N LEU A 253 -9.18 0.15 20.32
CA LEU A 253 -10.38 0.24 19.49
C LEU A 253 -10.15 -0.59 18.22
N PHE A 254 -10.86 -1.72 18.09
CA PHE A 254 -10.69 -2.57 16.92
C PHE A 254 -10.97 -1.81 15.63
N PRO A 255 -10.03 -1.76 14.69
CA PRO A 255 -10.06 -0.83 13.56
C PRO A 255 -11.28 -0.98 12.67
N TYR A 256 -11.86 -2.19 12.55
CA TYR A 256 -13.05 -2.39 11.74
C TYR A 256 -14.22 -1.47 12.15
N SER A 257 -14.27 -1.06 13.42
CA SER A 257 -15.33 -0.17 13.94
C SER A 257 -15.40 1.17 13.19
N TRP A 258 -14.31 1.59 12.55
CA TRP A 258 -14.25 2.84 11.81
C TRP A 258 -13.74 2.69 10.37
N VAL A 259 -12.86 1.73 10.09
CA VAL A 259 -12.26 1.51 8.75
C VAL A 259 -13.33 1.15 7.71
N HIS A 260 -14.40 0.44 8.10
CA HIS A 260 -15.47 0.05 7.19
C HIS A 260 -16.25 1.25 6.58
N ARG A 261 -16.06 2.45 7.12
CA ARG A 261 -16.63 3.72 6.62
C ARG A 261 -15.63 4.56 5.84
N ILE A 262 -14.39 4.11 5.72
CA ILE A 262 -13.34 4.83 5.01
C ILE A 262 -13.23 4.29 3.59
N PHE A 263 -13.46 5.16 2.62
CA PHE A 263 -13.35 4.84 1.20
C PHE A 263 -12.11 5.53 0.63
N ILE A 264 -11.17 4.72 0.15
CA ILE A 264 -9.92 5.20 -0.45
C ILE A 264 -10.18 5.54 -1.91
N THR A 265 -9.90 6.79 -2.30
CA THR A 265 -10.06 7.28 -3.69
C THR A 265 -8.74 7.34 -4.45
N SER A 266 -7.63 7.49 -3.76
CA SER A 266 -6.29 7.54 -4.37
C SER A 266 -5.22 7.07 -3.40
N LEU A 267 -4.08 6.64 -3.96
CA LEU A 267 -2.91 6.21 -3.20
C LEU A 267 -1.66 6.78 -3.84
N LYS A 268 -0.79 7.38 -3.03
CA LYS A 268 0.49 7.92 -3.46
C LYS A 268 1.60 7.41 -2.57
N ILE A 269 2.62 6.80 -3.16
CA ILE A 269 3.79 6.30 -2.46
C ILE A 269 4.99 7.18 -2.81
N LYS A 270 5.69 7.67 -1.79
CA LYS A 270 6.99 8.33 -1.91
C LYS A 270 7.99 7.58 -1.06
N VAL A 271 9.18 7.40 -1.59
CA VAL A 271 10.27 6.75 -0.87
C VAL A 271 11.51 7.64 -0.92
N HIS A 272 12.24 7.69 0.19
CA HIS A 272 13.56 8.26 0.26
C HIS A 272 14.52 7.17 0.70
N VAL A 273 15.56 6.95 -0.10
CA VAL A 273 16.58 5.93 0.17
C VAL A 273 17.93 6.61 0.27
N SER A 274 18.69 6.30 1.30
CA SER A 274 20.07 6.76 1.47
C SER A 274 20.98 5.59 1.88
N GLY A 275 22.27 5.69 1.54
CA GLY A 275 23.24 4.64 1.84
C GLY A 275 23.13 3.42 0.91
N MET A 276 22.66 3.61 -0.32
CA MET A 276 22.68 2.56 -1.34
C MET A 276 24.13 2.39 -1.83
N SER A 277 24.66 1.18 -1.75
CA SER A 277 26.05 0.84 -2.11
C SER A 277 26.17 -0.20 -3.23
N SER A 278 25.14 -1.01 -3.45
CA SER A 278 25.14 -2.04 -4.50
C SER A 278 24.92 -1.42 -5.90
N LEU A 279 25.88 -0.61 -6.32
CA LEU A 279 25.85 0.07 -7.62
C LEU A 279 26.80 -0.62 -8.59
N LYS A 280 26.39 -0.70 -9.85
CA LYS A 280 27.32 -0.92 -10.96
C LYS A 280 27.91 0.42 -11.36
N ILE A 281 29.23 0.51 -11.34
CA ILE A 281 29.96 1.73 -11.69
C ILE A 281 30.83 1.43 -12.92
N TYR A 282 30.83 2.36 -13.85
CA TYR A 282 31.64 2.32 -15.07
C TYR A 282 32.37 3.63 -15.24
N ASN A 283 33.60 3.57 -15.72
CA ASN A 283 34.38 4.71 -16.14
C ASN A 283 35.07 4.40 -17.50
N PRO A 284 35.93 5.27 -18.06
CA PRO A 284 36.63 5.01 -19.30
C PRO A 284 37.47 3.71 -19.35
N LEU A 285 37.80 3.13 -18.20
CA LEU A 285 38.54 1.87 -18.11
C LEU A 285 37.62 0.64 -18.12
N GLY A 286 36.32 0.81 -17.97
CA GLY A 286 35.33 -0.26 -17.92
C GLY A 286 34.57 -0.32 -16.60
N GLU A 287 34.06 -1.53 -16.25
CA GLU A 287 33.38 -1.75 -14.95
C GLU A 287 34.39 -1.68 -13.81
N VAL A 288 34.01 -0.99 -12.75
CA VAL A 288 34.85 -0.69 -11.59
C VAL A 288 34.31 -1.36 -10.36
N ASP A 289 35.20 -1.94 -9.54
CA ASP A 289 34.84 -2.44 -8.22
C ASP A 289 34.81 -1.26 -7.22
N ALA A 290 33.61 -0.92 -6.77
CA ALA A 290 33.40 0.16 -5.79
C ALA A 290 33.86 -0.19 -4.37
N SER A 291 34.25 -1.42 -4.08
CA SER A 291 34.73 -1.83 -2.76
C SER A 291 36.19 -1.42 -2.51
N VAL A 292 36.92 -1.04 -3.55
CA VAL A 292 38.30 -0.58 -3.50
C VAL A 292 38.47 0.84 -4.05
N HIS A 293 39.57 1.50 -3.73
CA HIS A 293 39.87 2.80 -4.32
C HIS A 293 40.08 2.67 -5.83
N PHE A 294 39.49 3.52 -6.60
CA PHE A 294 39.60 3.54 -8.05
C PHE A 294 39.69 4.96 -8.61
N PRO A 295 40.35 5.16 -9.76
CA PRO A 295 40.36 6.44 -10.43
C PRO A 295 39.02 6.73 -11.07
N LEU A 296 38.21 7.64 -10.45
CA LEU A 296 36.81 7.89 -10.82
C LEU A 296 36.63 8.20 -12.32
N PHE A 297 37.53 9.01 -12.90
CA PHE A 297 37.47 9.42 -14.30
C PHE A 297 38.48 8.73 -15.21
N GLY A 298 39.04 7.58 -14.81
CA GLY A 298 40.13 6.89 -15.47
C GLY A 298 41.49 7.36 -15.02
N LEU A 299 42.59 6.83 -15.61
CA LEU A 299 43.96 7.11 -15.17
C LEU A 299 44.36 8.57 -15.34
N GLU A 300 43.89 9.21 -16.40
CA GLU A 300 44.17 10.64 -16.68
C GLU A 300 42.82 11.36 -16.89
N ALA A 301 42.35 12.05 -15.85
CA ALA A 301 41.13 12.84 -15.92
C ALA A 301 41.31 14.05 -16.86
N GLN A 302 40.49 14.16 -17.88
CA GLN A 302 40.47 15.25 -18.85
C GLN A 302 39.09 15.90 -18.89
N LYS A 303 38.99 17.05 -19.53
CA LYS A 303 37.70 17.68 -19.81
C LYS A 303 36.84 16.74 -20.65
N GLY A 304 35.68 16.38 -20.15
CA GLY A 304 34.77 15.43 -20.76
C GLY A 304 34.94 13.98 -20.30
N SER A 305 35.88 13.70 -19.39
CA SER A 305 35.92 12.41 -18.70
C SER A 305 34.63 12.19 -17.92
N TRP A 306 34.21 10.94 -17.82
CA TRP A 306 32.92 10.58 -17.26
C TRP A 306 33.05 9.37 -16.33
N PHE A 307 32.08 9.20 -15.47
CA PHE A 307 31.73 7.93 -14.83
C PHE A 307 30.20 7.74 -14.85
N ALA A 308 29.78 6.49 -14.88
CA ALA A 308 28.37 6.16 -14.89
C ALA A 308 28.10 5.17 -13.74
N PHE A 309 26.95 5.34 -13.12
CA PHE A 309 26.51 4.43 -12.07
C PHE A 309 25.03 4.16 -12.18
N GLY A 310 24.60 3.04 -11.65
CA GLY A 310 23.18 2.67 -11.61
C GLY A 310 22.94 1.28 -11.07
N ASN A 311 21.69 0.99 -10.82
CA ASN A 311 21.19 -0.34 -10.56
C ASN A 311 19.74 -0.46 -11.05
N TYR A 312 19.21 -1.67 -10.98
CA TYR A 312 17.84 -1.96 -11.42
C TYR A 312 16.78 -1.15 -10.67
N GLU A 313 16.96 -0.97 -9.35
CA GLU A 313 16.01 -0.24 -8.52
C GLU A 313 15.86 1.22 -8.93
N ILE A 314 16.99 1.88 -9.24
CA ILE A 314 17.00 3.26 -9.75
C ILE A 314 16.35 3.34 -11.12
N ALA A 315 16.59 2.35 -11.98
CA ALA A 315 16.15 2.37 -13.38
C ALA A 315 14.63 2.28 -13.54
N ILE A 316 13.92 1.61 -12.63
CA ILE A 316 12.48 1.34 -12.75
C ILE A 316 11.60 2.39 -12.07
N LYS A 317 12.18 3.33 -11.31
CA LYS A 317 11.41 4.30 -10.51
C LYS A 317 11.44 5.71 -11.11
N PRO A 318 10.36 6.49 -10.95
CA PRO A 318 10.38 7.91 -11.25
C PRO A 318 11.19 8.65 -10.17
N ILE A 319 12.42 9.04 -10.52
CA ILE A 319 13.34 9.73 -9.62
C ILE A 319 12.98 11.22 -9.52
N GLN A 320 12.79 11.72 -8.31
CA GLN A 320 12.52 13.13 -8.03
C GLN A 320 13.81 13.93 -7.76
N SER A 321 14.74 13.31 -7.06
CA SER A 321 16.09 13.84 -6.79
C SER A 321 17.07 12.69 -6.64
N MET A 322 18.33 12.91 -6.91
CA MET A 322 19.39 11.93 -6.74
C MET A 322 20.66 12.64 -6.25
N GLY A 323 21.33 12.03 -5.27
CA GLY A 323 22.64 12.44 -4.79
C GLY A 323 23.63 11.29 -4.82
N ILE A 324 24.88 11.59 -5.04
CA ILE A 324 25.99 10.66 -4.87
C ILE A 324 27.00 11.26 -3.90
N THR A 325 27.45 10.47 -2.94
CA THR A 325 28.52 10.84 -2.02
C THR A 325 29.79 10.14 -2.46
N LEU A 326 30.83 10.94 -2.69
CA LEU A 326 32.15 10.47 -3.08
C LEU A 326 33.14 10.72 -1.90
N GLN A 327 33.87 9.69 -1.53
CA GLN A 327 35.00 9.82 -0.59
C GLN A 327 36.29 9.91 -1.39
N TRP A 328 37.05 10.95 -1.13
CA TRP A 328 38.29 11.27 -1.86
C TRP A 328 39.52 10.76 -1.10
N ALA A 329 40.43 10.12 -1.83
CA ALA A 329 41.78 9.87 -1.35
C ALA A 329 42.72 10.98 -1.81
N ASP A 330 43.76 11.28 -1.01
CA ASP A 330 44.92 12.13 -1.37
C ASP A 330 44.56 13.56 -1.80
N LEU A 331 43.58 14.17 -1.14
CA LEU A 331 43.29 15.61 -1.36
C LEU A 331 44.36 16.51 -0.82
N PRO A 332 44.55 17.75 -1.41
CA PRO A 332 45.42 18.75 -0.84
C PRO A 332 44.99 19.12 0.59
N TYR A 333 45.96 19.13 1.52
CA TYR A 333 45.72 19.45 2.94
C TYR A 333 45.74 20.95 3.25
N SER A 334 46.02 21.83 2.26
CA SER A 334 46.08 23.27 2.46
C SER A 334 44.77 23.88 2.90
N GLU A 335 44.77 24.95 3.64
CA GLU A 335 43.57 25.67 4.07
C GLU A 335 42.84 26.37 2.90
N GLY A 336 43.49 26.62 1.80
CA GLY A 336 42.93 27.15 0.56
C GLY A 336 42.55 26.08 -0.48
N GLY A 337 42.82 24.78 -0.21
CA GLY A 337 42.54 23.68 -1.11
C GLY A 337 43.29 23.78 -2.44
N PHE A 338 42.58 23.60 -3.54
CA PHE A 338 43.17 23.68 -4.90
C PHE A 338 43.69 25.05 -5.25
N TYR A 339 43.13 26.11 -4.69
CA TYR A 339 43.67 27.45 -4.89
C TYR A 339 45.14 27.56 -4.47
N ASP A 340 45.51 27.04 -3.31
CA ASP A 340 46.88 27.06 -2.81
C ASP A 340 47.81 26.16 -3.64
N LEU A 341 47.28 25.00 -4.11
CA LEU A 341 48.04 24.03 -4.90
C LEU A 341 48.45 24.61 -6.27
N TYR A 342 47.54 25.35 -6.90
CA TYR A 342 47.69 25.82 -8.28
C TYR A 342 48.08 27.30 -8.40
N GLN A 343 48.58 27.95 -7.35
CA GLN A 343 48.95 29.37 -7.33
C GLN A 343 49.96 29.77 -8.42
N ALA A 344 50.87 28.85 -8.80
CA ALA A 344 51.90 29.10 -9.81
C ALA A 344 51.37 29.06 -11.26
N TYR A 345 50.11 28.65 -11.46
CA TYR A 345 49.54 28.57 -12.80
C TYR A 345 49.03 29.93 -13.28
N LYS A 346 49.21 30.25 -14.56
CA LYS A 346 48.76 31.51 -15.17
C LYS A 346 47.23 31.65 -15.17
N THR A 347 46.53 30.54 -15.31
CA THR A 347 45.06 30.48 -15.22
C THR A 347 44.67 30.17 -13.77
N PRO A 348 43.84 31.00 -13.15
CA PRO A 348 43.43 30.76 -11.78
C PRO A 348 42.61 29.45 -11.70
N ILE A 349 43.09 28.54 -10.89
CA ILE A 349 42.43 27.27 -10.59
C ILE A 349 42.11 27.29 -9.09
N ASP A 350 40.84 27.07 -8.75
CA ASP A 350 40.35 27.03 -7.39
C ASP A 350 39.39 25.85 -7.19
N ASN A 351 38.81 25.73 -6.00
CA ASN A 351 37.92 24.63 -5.67
C ASN A 351 36.63 24.58 -6.54
N THR A 352 36.22 25.71 -7.14
CA THR A 352 35.03 25.82 -8.00
C THR A 352 35.31 25.53 -9.47
N THR A 353 36.58 25.38 -9.82
CA THR A 353 37.00 25.12 -11.21
C THR A 353 36.55 23.74 -11.70
N PHE A 354 36.53 22.76 -10.80
CA PHE A 354 36.16 21.39 -11.13
C PHE A 354 34.64 21.23 -11.03
N LYS A 355 34.00 21.03 -12.19
CA LYS A 355 32.55 20.92 -12.32
C LYS A 355 32.16 19.64 -12.96
N VAL A 356 30.99 19.11 -12.55
CA VAL A 356 30.34 17.93 -13.14
C VAL A 356 28.95 18.29 -13.65
N GLU A 357 28.50 17.53 -14.59
CA GLU A 357 27.17 17.62 -15.18
C GLU A 357 26.51 16.25 -15.13
N TRP A 358 25.21 16.22 -14.86
CA TRP A 358 24.45 15.00 -14.84
C TRP A 358 23.90 14.67 -16.23
N GLU A 359 24.05 13.42 -16.62
CA GLU A 359 23.42 12.85 -17.81
C GLU A 359 22.64 11.62 -17.45
N LYS A 360 21.54 11.39 -18.12
CA LYS A 360 20.72 10.18 -18.00
C LYS A 360 20.86 9.33 -19.26
N LEU A 361 21.08 8.03 -19.10
CA LEU A 361 21.01 7.08 -20.17
C LEU A 361 19.53 6.85 -20.53
N THR A 362 19.19 7.09 -21.77
CA THR A 362 17.92 6.69 -22.40
C THR A 362 18.15 5.44 -23.23
N ASP A 363 17.11 4.90 -23.88
CA ASP A 363 17.21 3.65 -24.65
C ASP A 363 18.34 3.65 -25.71
N GLN A 364 18.78 4.81 -26.15
CA GLN A 364 19.74 4.90 -27.25
C GLN A 364 20.92 5.85 -26.99
N LYS A 365 20.85 6.77 -26.03
CA LYS A 365 21.87 7.81 -25.84
C LYS A 365 21.87 8.41 -24.45
N TRP A 366 23.01 8.98 -24.09
CA TRP A 366 23.13 9.86 -22.94
C TRP A 366 22.51 11.22 -23.24
N VAL A 367 21.71 11.71 -22.31
CA VAL A 367 21.03 13.01 -22.41
C VAL A 367 21.34 13.83 -21.20
N LYS A 368 21.88 15.02 -21.42
CA LYS A 368 22.20 15.97 -20.37
C LYS A 368 20.94 16.46 -19.65
N LEU A 369 20.96 16.47 -18.35
CA LEU A 369 19.89 17.01 -17.53
C LEU A 369 19.98 18.55 -17.50
N PRO A 370 18.84 19.26 -17.50
CA PRO A 370 18.85 20.71 -17.47
C PRO A 370 19.36 21.21 -16.11
N GLU A 371 20.14 22.29 -16.12
CA GLU A 371 20.69 22.95 -14.93
C GLU A 371 21.41 21.97 -13.99
N SER A 372 22.15 21.02 -14.53
CA SER A 372 22.76 19.90 -13.81
C SER A 372 24.22 20.17 -13.41
N THR A 373 24.75 21.36 -13.65
CA THR A 373 26.15 21.68 -13.36
C THR A 373 26.33 21.94 -11.86
N SER A 374 27.24 21.20 -11.23
CA SER A 374 27.61 21.37 -9.82
C SER A 374 29.15 21.28 -9.64
N CYS A 375 29.66 21.75 -8.51
CA CYS A 375 31.06 21.56 -8.17
C CYS A 375 31.32 20.12 -7.79
N LEU A 376 32.48 19.59 -8.22
CA LEU A 376 32.88 18.21 -7.92
C LEU A 376 33.34 18.03 -6.47
N PHE A 377 34.02 19.04 -5.92
CA PHE A 377 34.60 18.98 -4.58
C PHE A 377 33.86 19.90 -3.62
N ASN A 378 33.60 19.44 -2.43
CA ASN A 378 33.02 20.25 -1.37
C ASN A 378 34.10 20.80 -0.44
N THR A 379 33.87 21.97 0.15
CA THR A 379 34.66 22.46 1.28
C THR A 379 34.03 22.02 2.62
N LYS A 380 34.78 22.11 3.73
CA LYS A 380 34.31 21.66 5.06
C LYS A 380 32.97 22.26 5.49
N ASN A 381 32.57 23.39 4.95
CA ASN A 381 31.33 24.09 5.28
C ASN A 381 30.11 23.62 4.44
N LYS A 382 30.20 22.47 3.79
CA LYS A 382 29.18 21.90 2.89
C LYS A 382 28.87 22.73 1.62
N HIS A 383 29.42 23.93 1.48
CA HIS A 383 29.32 24.74 0.28
C HIS A 383 30.67 24.88 -0.35
N THR A 384 30.77 24.74 -1.66
CA THR A 384 32.02 24.91 -2.36
C THR A 384 32.38 26.39 -2.39
N SER A 385 33.45 26.75 -1.67
CA SER A 385 34.07 28.10 -1.68
C SER A 385 35.27 28.08 -2.58
N PRO A 386 35.57 29.15 -3.33
CA PRO A 386 36.76 29.22 -4.18
C PRO A 386 38.07 28.95 -3.39
N ARG A 387 38.08 29.40 -2.15
CA ARG A 387 39.18 29.17 -1.20
C ARG A 387 38.61 28.56 0.07
N GLY A 388 39.13 27.41 0.44
CA GLY A 388 38.72 26.73 1.66
C GLY A 388 39.25 25.31 1.68
N LYS A 389 39.45 24.80 2.89
CA LYS A 389 39.91 23.43 3.07
C LYS A 389 38.90 22.45 2.47
N LEU A 390 39.36 21.54 1.65
CA LEU A 390 38.55 20.53 1.02
C LEU A 390 38.00 19.53 2.06
N SER A 391 36.80 19.07 1.81
CA SER A 391 36.18 17.97 2.55
C SER A 391 36.64 16.66 1.96
N GLU A 392 36.92 15.66 2.80
CA GLU A 392 37.17 14.30 2.38
C GLU A 392 35.96 13.72 1.64
N TYR A 393 34.76 14.24 1.90
CA TYR A 393 33.51 13.81 1.25
C TYR A 393 32.93 14.93 0.40
N SER A 394 32.53 14.59 -0.80
CA SER A 394 31.72 15.45 -1.66
C SER A 394 30.35 14.85 -1.90
N GLU A 395 29.34 15.64 -1.69
CA GLU A 395 27.93 15.28 -2.03
C GLU A 395 27.54 16.06 -3.28
N ILE A 396 27.24 15.35 -4.35
CA ILE A 396 26.81 15.90 -5.63
C ILE A 396 25.34 15.56 -5.81
N VAL A 397 24.48 16.58 -5.75
CA VAL A 397 23.02 16.39 -5.77
C VAL A 397 22.43 17.01 -7.04
N TYR A 398 21.53 16.29 -7.66
CA TYR A 398 20.59 16.79 -8.64
C TYR A 398 19.19 16.79 -8.04
N ASP A 399 18.72 17.95 -7.63
CA ASP A 399 17.47 18.13 -6.90
C ASP A 399 16.33 18.61 -7.83
N LYS A 400 16.12 17.88 -8.91
CA LYS A 400 15.01 18.10 -9.85
C LYS A 400 14.52 16.76 -10.35
N PRO A 401 13.20 16.66 -10.70
CA PRO A 401 12.67 15.44 -11.29
C PRO A 401 13.45 15.07 -12.56
N PHE A 402 13.86 13.81 -12.62
CA PHE A 402 14.36 13.20 -13.84
C PHE A 402 13.17 13.03 -14.80
N LYS A 403 12.72 14.15 -15.40
CA LYS A 403 11.64 14.13 -16.36
C LYS A 403 11.93 13.06 -17.39
N ASN A 404 10.99 12.15 -17.59
CA ASN A 404 11.05 11.22 -18.69
C ASN A 404 11.14 12.07 -19.97
N ILE A 405 12.29 12.03 -20.60
CA ILE A 405 12.40 12.45 -21.98
C ILE A 405 11.61 11.37 -22.71
N THR A 406 10.42 11.73 -23.06
CA THR A 406 9.34 10.94 -23.60
C THR A 406 9.81 9.73 -24.41
N VAL A 407 9.73 8.56 -23.81
CA VAL A 407 9.10 7.44 -24.50
C VAL A 407 7.66 7.53 -24.03
N SER A 408 6.74 7.70 -24.96
CA SER A 408 5.30 7.73 -24.71
C SER A 408 4.85 6.36 -24.17
N THR A 409 4.96 6.20 -22.89
CA THR A 409 4.11 5.30 -22.14
C THR A 409 3.11 6.22 -21.48
N GLU A 410 1.87 6.09 -21.92
CA GLU A 410 0.71 6.67 -21.28
C GLU A 410 0.90 6.51 -19.77
N GLU A 411 0.78 7.61 -19.02
CA GLU A 411 0.60 7.57 -17.60
C GLU A 411 -0.58 6.64 -17.37
N GLU A 412 -0.32 5.41 -16.97
CA GLU A 412 -1.30 4.59 -16.31
C GLU A 412 -1.58 5.28 -14.98
N GLN A 413 -2.42 6.28 -15.01
CA GLN A 413 -3.20 6.69 -13.87
C GLN A 413 -4.01 5.45 -13.51
N TYR A 414 -3.62 4.75 -12.44
CA TYR A 414 -4.49 3.82 -11.77
C TYR A 414 -5.66 4.61 -11.19
N GLN A 415 -6.63 4.95 -12.03
CA GLN A 415 -7.96 5.30 -11.59
C GLN A 415 -8.58 3.99 -11.13
N TYR A 416 -8.76 3.86 -9.82
CA TYR A 416 -9.71 2.92 -9.26
C TYR A 416 -11.08 3.31 -9.81
N THR A 417 -11.49 2.67 -10.91
CA THR A 417 -12.89 2.65 -11.29
C THR A 417 -13.62 2.01 -10.13
N LYS A 418 -14.59 2.72 -9.56
CA LYS A 418 -15.54 2.18 -8.59
C LYS A 418 -15.93 0.79 -9.09
N ALA A 419 -15.53 -0.26 -8.36
CA ALA A 419 -16.19 -1.53 -8.49
C ALA A 419 -17.65 -1.22 -8.16
N GLN A 420 -18.51 -1.32 -9.13
CA GLN A 420 -19.94 -1.20 -8.92
C GLN A 420 -20.27 -2.23 -7.85
N GLN A 421 -20.87 -1.74 -6.77
CA GLN A 421 -21.48 -2.59 -5.76
C GLN A 421 -22.52 -3.44 -6.46
N GLY A 422 -22.17 -4.68 -6.72
CA GLY A 422 -23.10 -5.75 -7.08
C GLY A 422 -23.48 -6.50 -5.82
#